data_282617f26f235eb7206bd1bb23c5adef
#
_entry.id   282617f26f235eb7206bd1bb23c5adef
#
_cell.length_a   1.000
_cell.length_b   1.000
_cell.length_c   1.000
_cell.angle_alpha   90.00
_cell.angle_beta   90.00
_cell.angle_gamma   90.00
#
_symmetry.space_group_name_H-M   'P 1'
#
loop_
_entity.id
_entity.type
_entity.pdbx_description
1 polymer ?
#
loop_
_entity_poly.entity_id
_entity_poly.type
_entity_poly.pdbx_seq_one_letter_code
_entity_poly.pdbx_strand_id
1 'polypeptide(L)'
;MKISVCVPVYEMKNGLSKRFLIEYLAHLMYQSYTDFDIVVSDQSENDDLKKICDTFSNVLDIKYVKNTSGIKNAANNVNHATKHATGDIIKLLYMDDFYVDRDGLKKVAEAFEKNDGKWLICGFVHCNQDKTKFFDQRTPWYGNKYPNGDNTTGNPSTYAVRKECLIEMDENLLWIVDGEYFYRSYYHYGDPIIIPEVQVCFREHEDSAFLKQEFRDLEVKERKYVEEKYKAML
;
A
#
# COMPACT_ATOMS: atom_id res chain seq x y z
N MET A 1 2.33 5.26 -19.49
CA MET A 1 1.28 5.65 -18.48
C MET A 1 1.98 6.08 -17.20
N LYS A 2 1.77 7.32 -16.76
CA LYS A 2 2.40 7.80 -15.52
C LYS A 2 1.87 7.02 -14.30
N ILE A 3 2.76 6.59 -13.40
CA ILE A 3 2.42 5.94 -12.14
C ILE A 3 2.61 6.92 -10.99
N SER A 4 1.59 7.13 -10.14
CA SER A 4 1.80 7.77 -8.83
C SER A 4 1.97 6.69 -7.76
N VAL A 5 3.15 6.64 -7.15
CA VAL A 5 3.44 5.76 -6.02
C VAL A 5 3.03 6.49 -4.74
N CYS A 6 1.95 6.04 -4.11
CA CYS A 6 1.39 6.65 -2.91
C CYS A 6 1.88 5.93 -1.66
N VAL A 7 2.54 6.67 -0.77
CA VAL A 7 3.08 6.14 0.48
C VAL A 7 2.57 6.90 1.69
N PRO A 8 1.85 6.21 2.60
CA PRO A 8 1.53 6.75 3.92
C PRO A 8 2.75 6.62 4.83
N VAL A 9 3.15 7.71 5.47
CA VAL A 9 4.27 7.71 6.41
C VAL A 9 3.85 8.28 7.77
N TYR A 10 4.50 7.82 8.81
CA TYR A 10 4.37 8.35 10.17
C TYR A 10 5.63 8.05 10.98
N GLU A 11 5.86 8.80 12.04
CA GLU A 11 7.00 8.57 12.92
C GLU A 11 6.76 7.30 13.78
N MET A 12 7.53 6.25 13.50
CA MET A 12 7.57 5.03 14.31
C MET A 12 8.50 5.21 15.50
N LYS A 13 8.35 4.38 16.51
CA LYS A 13 9.26 4.32 17.64
C LYS A 13 10.69 3.97 17.17
N ASN A 14 11.67 4.30 17.99
CA ASN A 14 13.09 3.95 17.77
C ASN A 14 13.69 4.48 16.44
N GLY A 15 13.06 5.49 15.81
CA GLY A 15 13.58 6.11 14.58
C GLY A 15 13.53 5.20 13.34
N LEU A 16 12.79 4.10 13.36
CA LEU A 16 12.67 3.16 12.25
C LEU A 16 12.14 3.84 10.99
N SER A 17 11.20 4.78 11.12
CA SER A 17 10.62 5.52 9.99
C SER A 17 11.66 6.19 9.11
N LYS A 18 12.66 6.82 9.73
CA LYS A 18 13.74 7.52 8.99
C LYS A 18 14.53 6.53 8.15
N ARG A 19 14.94 5.41 8.76
CA ARG A 19 15.66 4.34 8.07
C ARG A 19 14.83 3.77 6.92
N PHE A 20 13.59 3.43 7.19
CA PHE A 20 12.71 2.81 6.20
C PHE A 20 12.41 3.75 5.05
N LEU A 21 12.12 5.02 5.32
CA LEU A 21 11.87 6.00 4.26
C LEU A 21 13.10 6.23 3.37
N ILE A 22 14.31 6.29 3.95
CA ILE A 22 15.55 6.39 3.17
C ILE A 22 15.73 5.16 2.27
N GLU A 23 15.56 3.96 2.82
CA GLU A 23 15.67 2.71 2.06
C GLU A 23 14.58 2.61 0.97
N TYR A 24 13.34 2.99 1.29
CA TYR A 24 12.22 3.05 0.36
C TYR A 24 12.50 3.95 -0.83
N LEU A 25 12.91 5.20 -0.59
CA LEU A 25 13.23 6.15 -1.65
C LEU A 25 14.45 5.67 -2.49
N ALA A 26 15.44 5.08 -1.85
CA ALA A 26 16.58 4.47 -2.55
C ALA A 26 16.13 3.31 -3.47
N HIS A 27 15.23 2.44 -3.03
CA HIS A 27 14.68 1.37 -3.88
C HIS A 27 13.89 1.94 -5.08
N LEU A 28 13.12 3.02 -4.89
CA LEU A 28 12.42 3.67 -5.99
C LEU A 28 13.37 4.37 -6.97
N MET A 29 14.45 4.95 -6.49
CA MET A 29 15.49 5.55 -7.37
C MET A 29 16.13 4.52 -8.31
N TYR A 30 16.19 3.24 -7.93
CA TYR A 30 16.73 2.16 -8.74
C TYR A 30 15.73 1.53 -9.72
N GLN A 31 14.46 1.94 -9.74
CA GLN A 31 13.49 1.40 -10.68
C GLN A 31 13.88 1.72 -12.13
N SER A 32 13.70 0.75 -13.03
CA SER A 32 13.97 0.93 -14.46
C SER A 32 12.90 1.75 -15.18
N TYR A 33 11.69 1.79 -14.64
CA TYR A 33 10.61 2.63 -15.11
C TYR A 33 10.75 4.03 -14.52
N THR A 34 10.75 5.05 -15.36
CA THR A 34 11.05 6.43 -14.94
C THR A 34 9.86 7.39 -15.00
N ASP A 35 8.75 6.98 -15.65
CA ASP A 35 7.53 7.81 -15.75
C ASP A 35 6.65 7.63 -14.52
N PHE A 36 7.16 8.04 -13.34
CA PHE A 36 6.43 8.00 -12.08
C PHE A 36 6.72 9.20 -11.20
N ASP A 37 5.78 9.51 -10.31
CA ASP A 37 5.97 10.39 -9.16
C ASP A 37 5.70 9.64 -7.85
N ILE A 38 6.12 10.25 -6.73
CA ILE A 38 5.92 9.71 -5.38
C ILE A 38 5.09 10.73 -4.60
N VAL A 39 3.96 10.28 -4.07
CA VAL A 39 3.13 11.10 -3.17
C VAL A 39 3.30 10.59 -1.75
N VAL A 40 4.02 11.36 -0.94
CA VAL A 40 4.26 11.07 0.48
C VAL A 40 3.22 11.79 1.33
N SER A 41 2.36 11.05 2.02
CA SER A 41 1.42 11.61 3.00
C SER A 41 1.92 11.34 4.42
N ASP A 42 2.19 12.39 5.18
CA ASP A 42 2.86 12.29 6.49
C ASP A 42 1.95 12.71 7.64
N GLN A 43 1.67 11.77 8.55
CA GLN A 43 0.93 11.97 9.80
C GLN A 43 1.83 12.21 11.03
N SER A 44 3.15 12.33 10.86
CA SER A 44 4.07 12.63 11.96
C SER A 44 3.79 14.01 12.56
N GLU A 45 4.22 14.25 13.79
CA GLU A 45 4.12 15.56 14.43
C GLU A 45 5.29 16.49 14.02
N ASN A 46 6.47 15.91 13.84
CA ASN A 46 7.68 16.63 13.43
C ASN A 46 7.89 16.64 11.92
N ASP A 47 8.95 17.30 11.46
CA ASP A 47 9.32 17.45 10.05
C ASP A 47 10.53 16.57 9.63
N ASP A 48 10.87 15.55 10.40
CA ASP A 48 12.06 14.77 10.13
C ASP A 48 11.92 13.93 8.83
N LEU A 49 10.73 13.38 8.59
CA LEU A 49 10.47 12.65 7.33
C LEU A 49 10.41 13.61 6.14
N LYS A 50 9.90 14.84 6.35
CA LYS A 50 9.94 15.89 5.32
C LYS A 50 11.36 16.21 4.87
N LYS A 51 12.31 16.37 5.80
CA LYS A 51 13.72 16.64 5.49
C LYS A 51 14.34 15.56 4.61
N ILE A 52 13.97 14.29 4.85
CA ILE A 52 14.40 13.16 4.02
C ILE A 52 13.82 13.31 2.61
N CYS A 53 12.53 13.57 2.47
CA CYS A 53 11.89 13.80 1.17
C CYS A 53 12.54 14.96 0.42
N ASP A 54 12.79 16.09 1.09
CA ASP A 54 13.46 17.27 0.51
C ASP A 54 14.85 16.92 -0.04
N THR A 55 15.61 16.03 0.63
CA THR A 55 16.92 15.57 0.16
C THR A 55 16.82 14.76 -1.12
N PHE A 56 15.85 13.85 -1.21
CA PHE A 56 15.65 13.00 -2.39
C PHE A 56 14.95 13.71 -3.56
N SER A 57 14.28 14.83 -3.32
CA SER A 57 13.57 15.60 -4.38
C SER A 57 14.50 16.17 -5.46
N ASN A 58 15.81 16.13 -5.25
CA ASN A 58 16.79 16.47 -6.30
C ASN A 58 16.93 15.39 -7.40
N VAL A 59 16.46 14.16 -7.12
CA VAL A 59 16.63 12.99 -8.02
C VAL A 59 15.35 12.22 -8.27
N LEU A 60 14.30 12.45 -7.47
CA LEU A 60 12.98 11.84 -7.57
C LEU A 60 11.90 12.92 -7.61
N ASP A 61 10.85 12.70 -8.41
CA ASP A 61 9.65 13.56 -8.41
C ASP A 61 8.80 13.23 -7.16
N ILE A 62 9.04 13.97 -6.07
CA ILE A 62 8.37 13.75 -4.78
C ILE A 62 7.42 14.89 -4.47
N LYS A 63 6.14 14.57 -4.30
CA LYS A 63 5.14 15.46 -3.72
C LYS A 63 4.93 15.08 -2.26
N TYR A 64 5.49 15.87 -1.35
CA TYR A 64 5.25 15.73 0.08
C TYR A 64 4.01 16.51 0.51
N VAL A 65 3.11 15.86 1.27
CA VAL A 65 1.91 16.47 1.85
C VAL A 65 1.76 16.10 3.32
N LYS A 66 1.60 17.11 4.17
CA LYS A 66 1.35 16.90 5.59
C LYS A 66 -0.13 16.58 5.81
N ASN A 67 -0.41 15.45 6.41
CA ASN A 67 -1.78 15.07 6.74
C ASN A 67 -2.15 15.56 8.15
N THR A 68 -2.98 16.59 8.20
CA THR A 68 -3.43 17.27 9.44
C THR A 68 -4.89 16.96 9.78
N SER A 69 -5.47 15.89 9.24
CA SER A 69 -6.88 15.50 9.44
C SER A 69 -7.23 15.19 10.89
N GLY A 70 -6.25 14.89 11.73
CA GLY A 70 -6.47 14.43 13.11
C GLY A 70 -6.78 12.93 13.22
N ILE A 71 -7.08 12.25 12.11
CA ILE A 71 -7.35 10.80 12.08
C ILE A 71 -6.01 10.08 11.85
N LYS A 72 -5.47 9.45 12.88
CA LYS A 72 -4.16 8.78 12.83
C LYS A 72 -4.34 7.28 12.54
N ASN A 73 -4.61 6.91 11.30
CA ASN A 73 -4.61 5.52 10.83
C ASN A 73 -4.12 5.41 9.38
N ALA A 74 -3.79 4.19 8.97
CA ALA A 74 -3.25 3.92 7.64
C ALA A 74 -4.25 4.25 6.53
N ALA A 75 -5.53 3.91 6.69
CA ALA A 75 -6.57 4.16 5.71
C ALA A 75 -6.71 5.66 5.39
N ASN A 76 -6.84 6.51 6.43
CA ASN A 76 -6.91 7.96 6.25
C ASN A 76 -5.64 8.51 5.57
N ASN A 77 -4.47 7.99 5.94
CA ASN A 77 -3.21 8.46 5.38
C ASN A 77 -3.03 8.02 3.92
N VAL A 78 -3.48 6.82 3.54
CA VAL A 78 -3.55 6.36 2.14
C VAL A 78 -4.53 7.23 1.34
N ASN A 79 -5.75 7.44 1.86
CA ASN A 79 -6.74 8.29 1.22
C ASN A 79 -6.21 9.71 0.98
N HIS A 80 -5.50 10.26 1.98
CA HIS A 80 -4.89 11.57 1.84
C HIS A 80 -3.78 11.58 0.78
N ALA A 81 -2.92 10.56 0.69
CA ALA A 81 -1.91 10.45 -0.36
C ALA A 81 -2.55 10.37 -1.74
N THR A 82 -3.52 9.48 -1.92
CA THR A 82 -4.14 9.21 -3.23
C THR A 82 -4.92 10.41 -3.79
N LYS A 83 -5.50 11.26 -2.95
CA LYS A 83 -6.13 12.53 -3.36
C LYS A 83 -5.16 13.49 -4.06
N HIS A 84 -3.88 13.36 -3.78
CA HIS A 84 -2.84 14.21 -4.37
C HIS A 84 -2.11 13.59 -5.56
N ALA A 85 -2.43 12.35 -5.90
CA ALA A 85 -1.83 11.63 -7.02
C ALA A 85 -2.32 12.15 -8.38
N THR A 86 -1.41 12.21 -9.35
CA THR A 86 -1.70 12.74 -10.70
C THR A 86 -1.53 11.71 -11.82
N GLY A 87 -0.87 10.58 -11.54
CA GLY A 87 -0.62 9.53 -12.52
C GLY A 87 -1.88 8.83 -13.01
N ASP A 88 -1.78 8.16 -14.15
CA ASP A 88 -2.85 7.33 -14.73
C ASP A 88 -3.11 6.08 -13.88
N ILE A 89 -2.06 5.59 -13.23
CA ILE A 89 -2.07 4.44 -12.32
C ILE A 89 -1.68 4.90 -10.92
N ILE A 90 -2.46 4.49 -9.94
CA ILE A 90 -2.14 4.67 -8.52
C ILE A 90 -1.58 3.37 -7.97
N LYS A 91 -0.34 3.39 -7.49
CA LYS A 91 0.35 2.27 -6.85
C LYS A 91 0.49 2.54 -5.37
N LEU A 92 -0.11 1.69 -4.54
CA LEU A 92 0.13 1.76 -3.10
C LEU A 92 1.42 1.01 -2.77
N LEU A 93 2.28 1.62 -1.97
CA LEU A 93 3.49 0.98 -1.46
C LEU A 93 3.80 1.59 -0.09
N TYR A 94 3.72 0.79 0.96
CA TYR A 94 3.94 1.24 2.33
C TYR A 94 5.43 1.51 2.59
N MET A 95 5.72 2.40 3.51
CA MET A 95 7.07 2.91 3.78
C MET A 95 8.08 1.84 4.21
N ASP A 96 7.61 0.80 4.88
CA ASP A 96 8.41 -0.35 5.36
C ASP A 96 8.60 -1.42 4.29
N ASP A 97 7.81 -1.40 3.20
CA ASP A 97 7.86 -2.35 2.09
C ASP A 97 8.74 -1.84 0.94
N PHE A 98 9.16 -2.74 0.07
CA PHE A 98 10.00 -2.39 -1.07
C PHE A 98 9.83 -3.37 -2.25
N TYR A 99 10.17 -2.91 -3.45
CA TYR A 99 10.27 -3.78 -4.62
C TYR A 99 11.49 -4.71 -4.51
N VAL A 100 11.30 -5.99 -4.86
CA VAL A 100 12.38 -6.99 -4.81
C VAL A 100 13.37 -6.84 -5.96
N ASP A 101 12.97 -6.22 -7.06
CA ASP A 101 13.82 -5.94 -8.22
C ASP A 101 13.57 -4.54 -8.81
N ARG A 102 14.43 -4.18 -9.78
CA ARG A 102 14.37 -2.87 -10.44
C ARG A 102 13.25 -2.72 -11.47
N ASP A 103 12.58 -3.80 -11.83
CA ASP A 103 11.56 -3.80 -12.89
C ASP A 103 10.11 -3.81 -12.32
N GLY A 104 9.95 -3.65 -11.02
CA GLY A 104 8.65 -3.70 -10.36
C GLY A 104 7.63 -2.72 -10.93
N LEU A 105 7.95 -1.43 -11.02
CA LEU A 105 7.07 -0.43 -11.63
C LEU A 105 6.86 -0.66 -13.13
N LYS A 106 7.87 -1.12 -13.85
CA LYS A 106 7.76 -1.47 -15.26
C LYS A 106 6.74 -2.59 -15.48
N LYS A 107 6.80 -3.65 -14.67
CA LYS A 107 5.85 -4.76 -14.75
C LYS A 107 4.42 -4.32 -14.46
N VAL A 108 4.23 -3.40 -13.51
CA VAL A 108 2.92 -2.80 -13.25
C VAL A 108 2.41 -2.03 -14.47
N ALA A 109 3.24 -1.16 -15.09
CA ALA A 109 2.85 -0.41 -16.28
C ALA A 109 2.49 -1.35 -17.44
N GLU A 110 3.35 -2.32 -17.75
CA GLU A 110 3.13 -3.30 -18.81
C GLU A 110 1.88 -4.16 -18.58
N ALA A 111 1.56 -4.50 -17.33
CA ALA A 111 0.36 -5.27 -17.02
C ALA A 111 -0.92 -4.49 -17.35
N PHE A 112 -0.97 -3.19 -17.05
CA PHE A 112 -2.09 -2.32 -17.40
C PHE A 112 -2.14 -1.98 -18.90
N GLU A 113 -1.01 -1.94 -19.60
CA GLU A 113 -0.96 -1.76 -21.06
C GLU A 113 -1.49 -2.98 -21.82
N LYS A 114 -1.23 -4.17 -21.32
CA LYS A 114 -1.62 -5.43 -21.95
C LYS A 114 -3.02 -5.91 -21.57
N ASN A 115 -3.66 -5.30 -20.56
CA ASN A 115 -4.95 -5.73 -20.03
C ASN A 115 -5.88 -4.55 -19.75
N ASP A 116 -7.18 -4.75 -20.00
CA ASP A 116 -8.23 -3.75 -19.71
C ASP A 116 -8.70 -3.77 -18.24
N GLY A 117 -8.10 -4.63 -17.40
CA GLY A 117 -8.41 -4.73 -15.98
C GLY A 117 -8.26 -3.38 -15.27
N LYS A 118 -9.07 -3.18 -14.25
CA LYS A 118 -9.18 -1.88 -13.55
C LYS A 118 -8.23 -1.77 -12.38
N TRP A 119 -7.89 -2.89 -11.77
CA TRP A 119 -6.98 -2.98 -10.63
C TRP A 119 -6.09 -4.22 -10.75
N LEU A 120 -5.03 -4.24 -9.97
CA LEU A 120 -3.96 -5.23 -10.06
C LEU A 120 -3.49 -5.62 -8.66
N ILE A 121 -3.09 -6.90 -8.52
CA ILE A 121 -2.34 -7.42 -7.37
C ILE A 121 -1.11 -8.18 -7.86
N CYS A 122 -0.06 -8.22 -7.04
CA CYS A 122 1.19 -8.90 -7.40
C CYS A 122 1.68 -9.84 -6.29
N GLY A 123 2.56 -10.77 -6.66
CA GLY A 123 3.22 -11.67 -5.72
C GLY A 123 4.09 -10.93 -4.71
N PHE A 124 4.25 -11.51 -3.52
CA PHE A 124 5.00 -10.94 -2.43
C PHE A 124 5.82 -11.97 -1.66
N VAL A 125 6.76 -11.48 -0.87
CA VAL A 125 7.56 -12.26 0.08
C VAL A 125 7.70 -11.45 1.37
N HIS A 126 7.85 -12.11 2.49
CA HIS A 126 8.18 -11.44 3.75
C HIS A 126 9.68 -11.40 3.98
N CYS A 127 10.15 -10.41 4.73
CA CYS A 127 11.49 -10.41 5.30
C CYS A 127 11.48 -9.87 6.74
N ASN A 128 12.52 -10.23 7.50
CA ASN A 128 12.74 -9.62 8.80
C ASN A 128 13.24 -8.17 8.66
N GLN A 129 13.23 -7.41 9.75
CA GLN A 129 13.57 -6.00 9.82
C GLN A 129 14.87 -5.63 9.10
N ASP A 130 15.89 -6.48 9.19
CA ASP A 130 17.23 -6.23 8.64
C ASP A 130 17.45 -6.84 7.24
N LYS A 131 16.42 -7.40 6.64
CA LYS A 131 16.46 -8.02 5.30
C LYS A 131 17.49 -9.15 5.17
N THR A 132 17.81 -9.83 6.27
CA THR A 132 18.76 -10.96 6.30
C THR A 132 18.07 -12.30 6.08
N LYS A 133 16.75 -12.37 6.26
CA LYS A 133 15.94 -13.58 6.08
C LYS A 133 14.68 -13.25 5.32
N PHE A 134 14.45 -13.99 4.23
CA PHE A 134 13.21 -13.93 3.44
C PHE A 134 12.42 -15.22 3.68
N PHE A 135 11.09 -15.10 3.78
CA PHE A 135 10.20 -16.21 4.09
C PHE A 135 8.78 -15.95 3.59
N ASP A 136 7.93 -16.97 3.64
CA ASP A 136 6.51 -16.92 3.28
C ASP A 136 6.25 -16.22 1.93
N GLN A 137 6.97 -16.70 0.88
CA GLN A 137 6.72 -16.24 -0.49
C GLN A 137 5.35 -16.70 -0.94
N ARG A 138 4.55 -15.79 -1.51
CA ARG A 138 3.22 -16.08 -2.00
C ARG A 138 2.96 -15.53 -3.40
N THR A 139 2.31 -16.36 -4.20
CA THR A 139 1.61 -15.92 -5.41
C THR A 139 0.20 -15.52 -4.98
N PRO A 140 -0.26 -14.31 -5.27
CA PRO A 140 -1.59 -13.90 -4.88
C PRO A 140 -2.63 -14.66 -5.71
N TRP A 141 -3.73 -14.94 -5.07
CA TRP A 141 -4.96 -15.35 -5.75
C TRP A 141 -6.10 -14.53 -5.19
N TYR A 142 -7.07 -14.18 -6.01
CA TYR A 142 -8.19 -13.42 -5.52
C TYR A 142 -9.35 -14.36 -5.16
N GLY A 143 -9.55 -14.58 -3.87
CA GLY A 143 -10.60 -15.43 -3.32
C GLY A 143 -11.64 -14.68 -2.51
N ASN A 144 -11.41 -13.40 -2.21
CA ASN A 144 -12.27 -12.60 -1.34
C ASN A 144 -13.49 -12.05 -2.08
N LYS A 145 -14.45 -12.93 -2.38
CA LYS A 145 -15.70 -12.60 -3.10
C LYS A 145 -16.87 -12.30 -2.16
N TYR A 146 -16.63 -12.20 -0.87
CA TYR A 146 -17.62 -11.91 0.17
C TYR A 146 -17.13 -10.78 1.06
N PRO A 147 -18.04 -9.93 1.57
CA PRO A 147 -17.68 -8.81 2.44
C PRO A 147 -17.47 -9.25 3.89
N ASN A 148 -16.51 -10.15 4.11
CA ASN A 148 -16.21 -10.70 5.44
C ASN A 148 -14.86 -10.25 5.98
N GLY A 149 -14.13 -9.43 5.23
CA GLY A 149 -12.80 -8.95 5.59
C GLY A 149 -11.67 -9.97 5.39
N ASP A 150 -11.95 -11.15 4.80
CA ASP A 150 -10.89 -12.10 4.47
C ASP A 150 -9.92 -11.49 3.43
N ASN A 151 -8.65 -11.81 3.59
CA ASN A 151 -7.60 -11.30 2.73
C ASN A 151 -6.73 -12.44 2.20
N THR A 152 -6.73 -12.62 0.88
CA THR A 152 -5.91 -13.61 0.17
C THR A 152 -4.83 -12.97 -0.69
N THR A 153 -4.69 -11.64 -0.63
CA THR A 153 -3.85 -10.84 -1.54
C THR A 153 -2.63 -10.20 -0.87
N GLY A 154 -2.54 -10.26 0.46
CA GLY A 154 -1.50 -9.57 1.23
C GLY A 154 -1.90 -8.14 1.61
N ASN A 155 -0.92 -7.29 1.94
CA ASN A 155 -1.16 -5.89 2.30
C ASN A 155 -1.32 -5.00 1.05
N PRO A 156 -1.74 -3.73 1.18
CA PRO A 156 -1.95 -2.82 0.05
C PRO A 156 -0.72 -2.54 -0.81
N SER A 157 0.48 -2.88 -0.37
CA SER A 157 1.67 -2.77 -1.22
C SER A 157 1.66 -3.72 -2.42
N THR A 158 0.76 -4.71 -2.47
CA THR A 158 0.52 -5.50 -3.69
C THR A 158 -0.37 -4.77 -4.71
N TYR A 159 -1.12 -3.77 -4.29
CA TYR A 159 -2.22 -3.17 -5.04
C TYR A 159 -1.77 -2.04 -5.98
N ALA A 160 -2.37 -2.03 -7.18
CA ALA A 160 -2.37 -0.87 -8.07
C ALA A 160 -3.75 -0.76 -8.76
N VAL A 161 -4.13 0.45 -9.19
CA VAL A 161 -5.44 0.72 -9.77
C VAL A 161 -5.37 1.84 -10.80
N ARG A 162 -6.20 1.78 -11.84
CA ARG A 162 -6.41 2.93 -12.73
C ARG A 162 -7.00 4.08 -11.91
N LYS A 163 -6.50 5.29 -12.12
CA LYS A 163 -6.89 6.46 -11.32
C LYS A 163 -8.39 6.69 -11.30
N GLU A 164 -9.06 6.53 -12.41
CA GLU A 164 -10.51 6.70 -12.54
C GLU A 164 -11.33 5.62 -11.81
N CYS A 165 -10.65 4.54 -11.40
CA CYS A 165 -11.25 3.43 -10.63
C CYS A 165 -10.81 3.41 -9.16
N LEU A 166 -10.08 4.44 -8.72
CA LEU A 166 -9.66 4.56 -7.32
C LEU A 166 -10.88 4.74 -6.40
N ILE A 167 -10.92 3.94 -5.35
CA ILE A 167 -11.89 4.08 -4.25
C ILE A 167 -11.15 4.41 -2.96
N GLU A 168 -11.80 5.08 -2.02
CA GLU A 168 -11.20 5.38 -0.72
C GLU A 168 -11.23 4.16 0.19
N MET A 169 -10.22 3.96 1.02
CA MET A 169 -10.24 2.99 2.12
C MET A 169 -11.24 3.41 3.20
N ASP A 170 -11.84 2.45 3.88
CA ASP A 170 -12.73 2.72 5.02
C ASP A 170 -11.91 3.11 6.25
N GLU A 171 -11.96 4.37 6.64
CA GLU A 171 -11.20 4.92 7.77
C GLU A 171 -11.68 4.44 9.15
N ASN A 172 -12.80 3.73 9.21
CA ASN A 172 -13.30 3.10 10.43
C ASN A 172 -12.67 1.73 10.70
N LEU A 173 -11.90 1.20 9.75
CA LEU A 173 -11.23 -0.09 9.85
C LEU A 173 -9.73 0.10 10.09
N LEU A 174 -9.16 -0.77 10.93
CA LEU A 174 -7.74 -0.78 11.28
C LEU A 174 -7.07 -2.12 10.95
N TRP A 175 -7.77 -3.24 11.19
CA TRP A 175 -7.22 -4.59 11.05
C TRP A 175 -7.61 -5.26 9.74
N ILE A 176 -8.91 -5.28 9.42
CA ILE A 176 -9.42 -5.93 8.20
C ILE A 176 -9.61 -4.97 7.02
N VAL A 177 -9.06 -3.76 7.11
CA VAL A 177 -9.19 -2.71 6.11
C VAL A 177 -8.76 -3.16 4.72
N ASP A 178 -7.71 -3.97 4.63
CA ASP A 178 -7.16 -4.45 3.36
C ASP A 178 -8.14 -5.42 2.67
N GLY A 179 -8.68 -6.38 3.43
CA GLY A 179 -9.65 -7.35 2.91
C GLY A 179 -10.94 -6.68 2.45
N GLU A 180 -11.44 -5.70 3.21
CA GLU A 180 -12.62 -4.92 2.85
C GLU A 180 -12.36 -4.06 1.59
N TYR A 181 -11.20 -3.43 1.50
CA TYR A 181 -10.81 -2.62 0.36
C TYR A 181 -10.70 -3.43 -0.95
N PHE A 182 -10.07 -4.60 -0.88
CA PHE A 182 -9.98 -5.51 -2.03
C PHE A 182 -11.35 -6.07 -2.43
N TYR A 183 -12.22 -6.38 -1.46
CA TYR A 183 -13.59 -6.78 -1.76
C TYR A 183 -14.34 -5.70 -2.53
N ARG A 184 -14.27 -4.42 -2.12
CA ARG A 184 -14.94 -3.33 -2.84
C ARG A 184 -14.34 -3.11 -4.23
N SER A 185 -13.05 -3.27 -4.40
CA SER A 185 -12.43 -3.21 -5.73
C SER A 185 -12.99 -4.31 -6.64
N TYR A 186 -13.13 -5.54 -6.12
CA TYR A 186 -13.76 -6.63 -6.86
C TYR A 186 -15.24 -6.36 -7.14
N TYR A 187 -15.98 -5.90 -6.15
CA TYR A 187 -17.41 -5.63 -6.31
C TYR A 187 -17.70 -4.61 -7.42
N HIS A 188 -16.90 -3.57 -7.50
CA HIS A 188 -17.07 -2.51 -8.51
C HIS A 188 -16.48 -2.84 -9.87
N TYR A 189 -15.40 -3.60 -9.92
CA TYR A 189 -14.56 -3.72 -11.12
C TYR A 189 -14.27 -5.14 -11.57
N GLY A 190 -14.76 -6.15 -10.85
CA GLY A 190 -14.48 -7.56 -11.15
C GLY A 190 -13.08 -8.02 -10.75
N ASP A 191 -12.62 -9.11 -11.34
CA ASP A 191 -11.35 -9.74 -10.99
C ASP A 191 -10.14 -8.82 -11.28
N PRO A 192 -9.08 -8.87 -10.45
CA PRO A 192 -7.84 -8.11 -10.68
C PRO A 192 -7.00 -8.67 -11.82
N ILE A 193 -6.14 -7.83 -12.39
CA ILE A 193 -4.95 -8.30 -13.09
C ILE A 193 -4.03 -8.92 -12.02
N ILE A 194 -3.48 -10.09 -12.28
CA ILE A 194 -2.56 -10.76 -11.36
C ILE A 194 -1.17 -10.85 -11.99
N ILE A 195 -0.17 -10.26 -11.33
CA ILE A 195 1.25 -10.52 -11.61
C ILE A 195 1.68 -11.63 -10.63
N PRO A 196 1.88 -12.88 -11.09
CA PRO A 196 2.14 -14.01 -10.19
C PRO A 196 3.53 -13.96 -9.56
N GLU A 197 4.49 -13.31 -10.21
CA GLU A 197 5.85 -13.19 -9.73
C GLU A 197 5.91 -12.28 -8.50
N VAL A 198 6.84 -12.57 -7.59
CA VAL A 198 7.12 -11.69 -6.44
C VAL A 198 7.60 -10.34 -6.94
N GLN A 199 6.88 -9.30 -6.58
CA GLN A 199 7.22 -7.90 -6.89
C GLN A 199 7.60 -7.13 -5.65
N VAL A 200 6.93 -7.37 -4.53
CA VAL A 200 7.12 -6.61 -3.29
C VAL A 200 7.56 -7.51 -2.15
N CYS A 201 8.32 -6.92 -1.24
CA CYS A 201 8.69 -7.55 0.02
C CYS A 201 8.04 -6.79 1.17
N PHE A 202 7.34 -7.51 2.03
CA PHE A 202 6.76 -7.02 3.28
C PHE A 202 7.78 -7.16 4.39
N ARG A 203 8.11 -6.06 5.04
CA ARG A 203 9.07 -6.06 6.13
C ARG A 203 8.36 -6.25 7.48
N GLU A 204 8.71 -7.31 8.19
CA GLU A 204 8.28 -7.50 9.57
C GLU A 204 9.27 -6.84 10.54
N HIS A 205 8.76 -5.97 11.40
CA HIS A 205 9.53 -5.22 12.39
C HIS A 205 8.73 -5.07 13.69
N GLU A 206 9.37 -4.63 14.76
CA GLU A 206 8.77 -4.54 16.11
C GLU A 206 7.49 -3.67 16.21
N ASP A 207 7.35 -2.69 15.30
CA ASP A 207 6.15 -1.83 15.24
C ASP A 207 5.09 -2.30 14.22
N SER A 208 5.30 -3.44 13.55
CA SER A 208 4.31 -3.99 12.63
C SER A 208 2.99 -4.25 13.32
N ALA A 209 1.89 -3.76 12.76
CA ALA A 209 0.53 -3.95 13.30
C ALA A 209 0.19 -5.43 13.48
N PHE A 210 0.64 -6.29 12.55
CA PHE A 210 0.45 -7.73 12.57
C PHE A 210 0.96 -8.41 13.87
N LEU A 211 2.00 -7.87 14.51
CA LEU A 211 2.57 -8.43 15.74
C LEU A 211 1.84 -7.97 17.01
N LYS A 212 0.98 -6.96 16.92
CA LYS A 212 0.32 -6.34 18.07
C LYS A 212 -1.02 -7.03 18.36
N GLN A 213 -1.17 -7.59 19.56
CA GLN A 213 -2.40 -8.27 19.99
C GLN A 213 -3.61 -7.34 19.95
N GLU A 214 -3.44 -6.07 20.29
CA GLU A 214 -4.51 -5.06 20.28
C GLU A 214 -5.21 -4.93 18.91
N PHE A 215 -4.50 -5.12 17.81
CA PHE A 215 -5.11 -5.11 16.47
C PHE A 215 -5.88 -6.39 16.18
N ARG A 216 -5.38 -7.55 16.65
CA ARG A 216 -6.10 -8.82 16.50
C ARG A 216 -7.41 -8.83 17.27
N ASP A 217 -7.45 -8.16 18.42
CA ASP A 217 -8.66 -8.05 19.23
C ASP A 217 -9.76 -7.22 18.56
N LEU A 218 -9.40 -6.39 17.57
CA LEU A 218 -10.36 -5.64 16.76
C LEU A 218 -11.07 -6.51 15.71
N GLU A 219 -10.50 -7.63 15.31
CA GLU A 219 -11.00 -8.45 14.20
C GLU A 219 -12.50 -8.79 14.33
N VAL A 220 -12.92 -9.28 15.48
CA VAL A 220 -14.31 -9.67 15.70
C VAL A 220 -15.26 -8.48 15.57
N LYS A 221 -14.87 -7.33 16.11
CA LYS A 221 -15.65 -6.10 16.05
C LYS A 221 -15.75 -5.55 14.63
N GLU A 222 -14.64 -5.56 13.92
CA GLU A 222 -14.57 -5.03 12.56
C GLU A 222 -15.28 -5.94 11.56
N ARG A 223 -15.19 -7.27 11.71
CA ARG A 223 -15.98 -8.22 10.91
C ARG A 223 -17.49 -7.97 11.06
N LYS A 224 -17.95 -7.77 12.29
CA LYS A 224 -19.36 -7.43 12.54
C LYS A 224 -19.75 -6.10 11.87
N TYR A 225 -18.88 -5.10 11.95
CA TYR A 225 -19.12 -3.81 11.26
C TYR A 225 -19.23 -4.01 9.74
N VAL A 226 -18.33 -4.78 9.13
CA VAL A 226 -18.35 -5.07 7.69
C VAL A 226 -19.59 -5.88 7.29
N GLU A 227 -19.97 -6.90 8.06
CA GLU A 227 -21.22 -7.66 7.85
C GLU A 227 -22.45 -6.75 7.87
N GLU A 228 -22.55 -5.86 8.87
CA GLU A 228 -23.67 -4.91 8.96
C GLU A 228 -23.67 -3.92 7.79
N LYS A 229 -22.48 -3.41 7.41
CA LYS A 229 -22.30 -2.48 6.27
C LYS A 229 -22.82 -3.07 4.96
N TYR A 230 -22.64 -4.36 4.73
CA TYR A 230 -22.98 -5.02 3.47
C TYR A 230 -24.24 -5.91 3.58
N LYS A 231 -24.96 -5.88 4.70
CA LYS A 231 -26.14 -6.73 4.93
C LYS A 231 -27.22 -6.62 3.85
N ALA A 232 -27.36 -5.46 3.22
CA ALA A 232 -28.33 -5.24 2.13
C ALA A 232 -27.84 -5.81 0.78
N MET A 233 -26.59 -6.26 0.69
CA MET A 233 -25.95 -6.76 -0.54
C MET A 233 -25.78 -8.28 -0.51
N LEU A 234 -26.00 -8.92 0.63
CA LEU A 234 -26.00 -10.37 0.84
C LEU A 234 -27.44 -10.92 0.79
#